data_4c06c2cf12d365a0b4474a0d306e1807
#
_entry.id   4c06c2cf12d365a0b4474a0d306e1807
#
_cell.length_a   1.000
_cell.length_b   1.000
_cell.length_c   1.000
_cell.angle_alpha   90.00
_cell.angle_beta   90.00
_cell.angle_gamma   90.00
#
_symmetry.space_group_name_H-M   'P 1'
#
loop_
_entity.id
_entity.type
_entity.pdbx_description
1 polymer ?
#
loop_
_entity_poly.entity_id
_entity_poly.type
_entity_poly.pdbx_seq_one_letter_code
_entity_poly.pdbx_strand_id
1 'polypeptide(L)'
;MGLADRRNGPLPRLDALCHAIVHECVQRRFRGVLADFDAGPCSDRLPFLSRLSRCLSARRIRLYCPAAFPAEGATLLIGTGISGGSLRILLEENINRYGTARLALDLERVRMDFPLPCPSGCGTPLTHEELLALREKHPSSVYFSRELMAKYFTYSAGNGTHFVLFDDTETLRQKVRLAQSLGIREAFIMYPEVADILPELGRW
;
A
#
# COMPACT_ATOMS: atom_id res chain seq x y z
N MET A 1 6.04 13.58 7.16
CA MET A 1 5.90 13.04 8.53
C MET A 1 5.06 11.78 8.43
N GLY A 2 5.53 10.66 8.98
CA GLY A 2 4.74 9.44 9.13
C GLY A 2 4.05 9.40 10.50
N LEU A 3 2.79 8.98 10.52
CA LEU A 3 2.02 8.69 11.73
C LEU A 3 1.60 7.24 11.65
N ALA A 4 2.08 6.42 12.57
CA ALA A 4 1.63 5.05 12.72
C ALA A 4 0.99 4.86 14.09
N ASP A 5 -0.12 4.15 14.13
CA ASP A 5 -0.71 3.71 15.39
C ASP A 5 -0.86 2.19 15.37
N ARG A 6 -0.02 1.55 16.15
CA ARG A 6 -0.06 0.10 16.37
C ARG A 6 -0.92 -0.32 17.56
N ARG A 7 -1.64 0.63 18.17
CA ARG A 7 -2.50 0.35 19.32
C ARG A 7 -3.94 0.10 18.86
N ASN A 8 -4.51 -1.00 19.26
CA ASN A 8 -5.91 -1.34 19.04
C ASN A 8 -6.87 -0.63 20.02
N GLY A 9 -6.54 0.58 20.48
CA GLY A 9 -7.31 1.35 21.43
C GLY A 9 -7.74 2.72 20.92
N PRO A 10 -8.67 3.42 21.63
CA PRO A 10 -9.12 4.74 21.24
C PRO A 10 -8.00 5.76 21.31
N LEU A 11 -8.01 6.71 20.37
CA LEU A 11 -7.04 7.80 20.32
C LEU A 11 -7.31 8.80 21.46
N PRO A 12 -6.27 9.12 22.28
CA PRO A 12 -6.49 10.07 23.38
C PRO A 12 -6.58 11.50 22.87
N ARG A 13 -7.50 12.30 23.43
CA ARG A 13 -7.59 13.76 23.25
C ARG A 13 -7.31 14.23 21.81
N LEU A 14 -8.20 13.92 20.88
CA LEU A 14 -8.04 14.18 19.44
C LEU A 14 -7.56 15.60 19.10
N ASP A 15 -8.05 16.60 19.84
CA ASP A 15 -7.67 18.01 19.62
C ASP A 15 -6.21 18.28 19.94
N ALA A 16 -5.77 17.86 21.11
CA ALA A 16 -4.40 18.04 21.54
C ALA A 16 -3.43 17.31 20.58
N LEU A 17 -3.82 16.12 20.11
CA LEU A 17 -3.05 15.36 19.15
C LEU A 17 -2.97 16.06 17.79
N CYS A 18 -4.08 16.56 17.25
CA CYS A 18 -4.07 17.36 16.01
C CYS A 18 -3.19 18.59 16.13
N HIS A 19 -3.27 19.32 17.24
CA HIS A 19 -2.44 20.51 17.48
C HIS A 19 -0.95 20.15 17.56
N ALA A 20 -0.58 19.07 18.26
CA ALA A 20 0.80 18.60 18.36
C ALA A 20 1.37 18.23 16.99
N ILE A 21 0.60 17.49 16.16
CA ILE A 21 1.01 17.11 14.81
C ILE A 21 1.21 18.34 13.93
N VAL A 22 0.28 19.28 13.94
CA VAL A 22 0.40 20.52 13.15
C VAL A 22 1.60 21.34 13.59
N HIS A 23 1.81 21.49 14.90
CA HIS A 23 2.97 22.18 15.45
C HIS A 23 4.28 21.55 14.96
N GLU A 24 4.41 20.23 15.08
CA GLU A 24 5.61 19.50 14.61
C GLU A 24 5.83 19.66 13.11
N CYS A 25 4.76 19.60 12.30
CA CYS A 25 4.84 19.81 10.86
C CYS A 25 5.36 21.22 10.51
N VAL A 26 4.89 22.23 11.21
CA VAL A 26 5.32 23.63 10.99
C VAL A 26 6.77 23.82 11.42
N GLN A 27 7.15 23.34 12.60
CA GLN A 27 8.52 23.44 13.12
C GLN A 27 9.54 22.78 12.20
N ARG A 28 9.23 21.59 11.70
CA ARG A 28 10.12 20.81 10.81
C ARG A 28 9.90 21.07 9.33
N ARG A 29 9.01 21.99 8.96
CA ARG A 29 8.70 22.35 7.58
C ARG A 29 8.24 21.15 6.73
N PHE A 30 7.51 20.21 7.32
CA PHE A 30 6.91 19.11 6.57
C PHE A 30 5.79 19.61 5.66
N ARG A 31 5.75 19.11 4.42
CA ARG A 31 4.72 19.46 3.44
C ARG A 31 3.54 18.49 3.42
N GLY A 32 3.67 17.37 4.09
CA GLY A 32 2.63 16.35 4.16
C GLY A 32 2.77 15.45 5.39
N VAL A 33 1.66 14.84 5.73
CA VAL A 33 1.54 13.82 6.78
C VAL A 33 1.00 12.56 6.14
N LEU A 34 1.69 11.45 6.33
CA LEU A 34 1.23 10.11 5.98
C LEU A 34 0.70 9.45 7.25
N ALA A 35 -0.59 9.16 7.29
CA ALA A 35 -1.21 8.37 8.35
C ALA A 35 -1.23 6.91 7.90
N ASP A 36 -0.41 6.11 8.52
CA ASP A 36 -0.31 4.66 8.31
C ASP A 36 -1.01 3.97 9.49
N PHE A 37 -2.30 3.72 9.32
CA PHE A 37 -3.13 3.05 10.30
C PHE A 37 -3.53 1.69 9.79
N ASP A 38 -3.30 0.67 10.61
CA ASP A 38 -3.86 -0.65 10.35
C ASP A 38 -5.38 -0.58 10.26
N ALA A 39 -5.95 -1.27 9.26
CA ALA A 39 -7.38 -1.27 8.98
C ALA A 39 -8.21 -2.04 10.02
N GLY A 40 -7.90 -1.86 11.30
CA GLY A 40 -8.70 -2.40 12.40
C GLY A 40 -9.98 -1.59 12.62
N PRO A 41 -11.01 -2.20 13.23
CA PRO A 41 -12.31 -1.55 13.47
C PRO A 41 -12.25 -0.51 14.60
N CYS A 42 -11.53 0.59 14.40
CA CYS A 42 -11.48 1.71 15.33
C CYS A 42 -12.35 2.86 14.82
N SER A 43 -13.49 3.08 15.46
CA SER A 43 -14.50 4.08 15.07
C SER A 43 -14.00 5.53 15.15
N ASP A 44 -12.91 5.80 15.86
CA ASP A 44 -12.35 7.14 16.06
C ASP A 44 -11.31 7.56 15.02
N ARG A 45 -10.82 6.62 14.17
CA ARG A 45 -9.81 6.89 13.16
C ARG A 45 -10.29 7.88 12.10
N LEU A 46 -11.46 7.64 11.53
CA LEU A 46 -12.02 8.52 10.49
C LEU A 46 -12.36 9.93 11.02
N PRO A 47 -13.03 10.10 12.17
CA PRO A 47 -13.22 11.41 12.79
C PRO A 47 -11.89 12.16 13.07
N PHE A 48 -10.88 11.46 13.58
CA PHE A 48 -9.56 12.01 13.82
C PHE A 48 -8.91 12.50 12.52
N LEU A 49 -8.86 11.63 11.49
CA LEU A 49 -8.24 11.97 10.20
C LEU A 49 -8.95 13.13 9.51
N SER A 50 -10.29 13.18 9.56
CA SER A 50 -11.07 14.29 9.01
C SER A 50 -10.80 15.61 9.73
N ARG A 51 -10.63 15.58 11.05
CA ARG A 51 -10.24 16.75 11.83
C ARG A 51 -8.80 17.17 11.54
N LEU A 52 -7.86 16.22 11.52
CA LEU A 52 -6.46 16.46 11.21
C LEU A 52 -6.31 17.06 9.81
N SER A 53 -7.03 16.53 8.82
CA SER A 53 -7.04 17.04 7.45
C SER A 53 -7.40 18.53 7.40
N ARG A 54 -8.46 18.95 8.10
CA ARG A 54 -8.85 20.36 8.18
C ARG A 54 -7.79 21.24 8.83
N CYS A 55 -7.18 20.78 9.93
CA CYS A 55 -6.11 21.52 10.62
C CYS A 55 -4.85 21.68 9.76
N LEU A 56 -4.48 20.65 9.01
CA LEU A 56 -3.33 20.64 8.10
C LEU A 56 -3.58 21.50 6.86
N SER A 57 -4.77 21.42 6.27
CA SER A 57 -5.16 22.19 5.07
C SER A 57 -5.08 23.69 5.30
N ALA A 58 -5.43 24.17 6.49
CA ALA A 58 -5.28 25.58 6.88
C ALA A 58 -3.80 26.07 6.82
N ARG A 59 -2.84 25.15 6.80
CA ARG A 59 -1.40 25.41 6.69
C ARG A 59 -0.81 24.94 5.36
N ARG A 60 -1.64 24.55 4.39
CA ARG A 60 -1.25 24.00 3.09
C ARG A 60 -0.37 22.74 3.22
N ILE A 61 -0.60 21.94 4.26
CA ILE A 61 0.04 20.66 4.50
C ILE A 61 -0.96 19.58 4.09
N ARG A 62 -0.52 18.64 3.24
CA ARG A 62 -1.38 17.56 2.77
C ARG A 62 -1.46 16.40 3.79
N LEU A 63 -2.63 15.78 3.89
CA LEU A 63 -2.81 14.51 4.59
C LEU A 63 -2.95 13.41 3.57
N TYR A 64 -2.25 12.31 3.80
CA TYR A 64 -2.38 11.04 3.08
C TYR A 64 -2.83 9.97 4.07
N CYS A 65 -3.83 9.18 3.70
CA CYS A 65 -4.34 8.11 4.56
C CYS A 65 -4.84 6.93 3.70
N PRO A 66 -4.90 5.71 4.27
CA PRO A 66 -5.46 4.56 3.56
C PRO A 66 -6.89 4.82 3.07
N ALA A 67 -7.24 4.29 1.90
CA ALA A 67 -8.59 4.41 1.34
C ALA A 67 -9.68 3.78 2.22
N ALA A 68 -9.30 2.90 3.15
CA ALA A 68 -10.18 2.37 4.19
C ALA A 68 -10.70 3.45 5.15
N PHE A 69 -9.99 4.60 5.26
CA PHE A 69 -10.38 5.75 6.08
C PHE A 69 -10.50 7.00 5.19
N PRO A 70 -11.54 7.13 4.38
CA PRO A 70 -11.64 8.15 3.34
C PRO A 70 -11.94 9.55 3.93
N ALA A 71 -11.00 10.09 4.71
CA ALA A 71 -11.14 11.38 5.37
C ALA A 71 -11.32 12.51 4.34
N GLU A 72 -12.22 13.46 4.66
CA GLU A 72 -12.48 14.61 3.82
C GLU A 72 -11.22 15.47 3.64
N GLY A 73 -10.93 15.87 2.41
CA GLY A 73 -9.76 16.69 2.06
C GLY A 73 -8.42 15.96 2.09
N ALA A 74 -8.37 14.67 2.46
CA ALA A 74 -7.17 13.86 2.37
C ALA A 74 -6.97 13.26 0.98
N THR A 75 -5.71 12.97 0.63
CA THR A 75 -5.35 12.08 -0.47
C THR A 75 -5.38 10.64 0.03
N LEU A 76 -6.06 9.78 -0.71
CA LEU A 76 -6.32 8.39 -0.33
C LEU A 76 -5.28 7.48 -0.98
N LEU A 77 -4.67 6.63 -0.18
CA LEU A 77 -3.70 5.64 -0.62
C LEU A 77 -4.41 4.34 -1.00
N ILE A 78 -4.16 3.87 -2.20
CA ILE A 78 -4.67 2.59 -2.70
C ILE A 78 -3.51 1.60 -2.72
N GLY A 79 -3.59 0.56 -1.88
CA GLY A 79 -2.62 -0.52 -1.86
C GLY A 79 -2.63 -1.31 -3.17
N THR A 80 -1.44 -1.63 -3.67
CA THR A 80 -1.27 -2.40 -4.91
C THR A 80 -0.92 -3.86 -4.66
N GLY A 81 -0.78 -4.25 -3.39
CA GLY A 81 -0.43 -5.60 -2.95
C GLY A 81 -1.61 -6.55 -2.88
N ILE A 82 -2.42 -6.64 -3.94
CA ILE A 82 -3.60 -7.52 -3.96
C ILE A 82 -3.22 -8.96 -4.31
N SER A 83 -3.90 -9.91 -3.67
CA SER A 83 -3.75 -11.35 -3.92
C SER A 83 -4.96 -11.97 -4.64
N GLY A 84 -5.97 -11.16 -4.98
CA GLY A 84 -7.17 -11.57 -5.71
C GLY A 84 -7.86 -10.39 -6.37
N GLY A 85 -8.78 -10.65 -7.30
CA GLY A 85 -9.45 -9.62 -8.07
C GLY A 85 -8.58 -8.99 -9.17
N SER A 86 -8.85 -7.74 -9.52
CA SER A 86 -8.13 -7.00 -10.55
C SER A 86 -7.68 -5.64 -10.05
N LEU A 87 -6.38 -5.36 -10.15
CA LEU A 87 -5.82 -4.05 -9.77
C LEU A 87 -6.45 -2.91 -10.58
N ARG A 88 -6.70 -3.14 -11.88
CA ARG A 88 -7.37 -2.16 -12.72
C ARG A 88 -8.76 -1.81 -12.18
N ILE A 89 -9.57 -2.83 -11.91
CA ILE A 89 -10.94 -2.63 -11.39
C ILE A 89 -10.89 -1.90 -10.05
N LEU A 90 -10.00 -2.30 -9.14
CA LEU A 90 -9.81 -1.63 -7.85
C LEU A 90 -9.52 -0.12 -8.02
N LEU A 91 -8.61 0.22 -8.94
CA LEU A 91 -8.27 1.62 -9.21
C LEU A 91 -9.45 2.37 -9.83
N GLU A 92 -10.13 1.81 -10.83
CA GLU A 92 -11.28 2.42 -11.51
C GLU A 92 -12.45 2.66 -10.55
N GLU A 93 -12.76 1.72 -9.65
CA GLU A 93 -13.78 1.89 -8.61
C GLU A 93 -13.45 3.06 -7.67
N ASN A 94 -12.19 3.15 -7.22
CA ASN A 94 -11.76 4.25 -6.36
C ASN A 94 -11.75 5.60 -7.11
N ILE A 95 -11.38 5.62 -8.40
CA ILE A 95 -11.45 6.81 -9.25
C ILE A 95 -12.90 7.29 -9.39
N ASN A 96 -13.82 6.36 -9.66
CA ASN A 96 -15.25 6.69 -9.79
C ASN A 96 -15.83 7.26 -8.48
N ARG A 97 -15.34 6.76 -7.34
CA ARG A 97 -15.84 7.17 -6.02
C ARG A 97 -15.23 8.48 -5.51
N TYR A 98 -13.95 8.73 -5.76
CA TYR A 98 -13.21 9.81 -5.11
C TYR A 98 -12.57 10.81 -6.08
N GLY A 99 -12.46 10.46 -7.36
CA GLY A 99 -11.75 11.23 -8.38
C GLY A 99 -10.23 11.06 -8.32
N THR A 100 -9.56 11.14 -9.45
CA THR A 100 -8.10 10.91 -9.58
C THR A 100 -7.25 11.87 -8.74
N ALA A 101 -7.69 13.13 -8.58
CA ALA A 101 -6.96 14.15 -7.84
C ALA A 101 -6.83 13.85 -6.33
N ARG A 102 -7.65 12.94 -5.81
CA ARG A 102 -7.63 12.52 -4.41
C ARG A 102 -6.96 11.18 -4.18
N LEU A 103 -6.36 10.58 -5.20
CA LEU A 103 -5.79 9.24 -5.12
C LEU A 103 -4.27 9.28 -5.30
N ALA A 104 -3.60 8.44 -4.55
CA ALA A 104 -2.20 8.07 -4.74
C ALA A 104 -2.05 6.56 -4.55
N LEU A 105 -1.03 5.95 -5.17
CA LEU A 105 -0.72 4.55 -4.92
C LEU A 105 0.04 4.39 -3.60
N ASP A 106 -0.25 3.33 -2.89
CA ASP A 106 0.68 2.67 -1.99
C ASP A 106 1.28 1.49 -2.77
N LEU A 107 2.50 1.70 -3.25
CA LEU A 107 3.15 0.74 -4.15
C LEU A 107 3.87 -0.32 -3.32
N GLU A 108 3.14 -1.36 -2.99
CA GLU A 108 3.61 -2.51 -2.22
C GLU A 108 4.34 -3.51 -3.14
N ARG A 109 5.47 -4.03 -2.66
CA ARG A 109 6.20 -5.11 -3.30
C ARG A 109 5.77 -6.44 -2.70
N VAL A 110 4.87 -7.14 -3.36
CA VAL A 110 4.36 -8.44 -2.90
C VAL A 110 5.43 -9.51 -2.99
N ARG A 111 5.53 -10.34 -1.95
CA ARG A 111 6.27 -11.61 -1.89
C ARG A 111 5.54 -12.50 -0.91
N MET A 112 4.66 -13.38 -1.42
CA MET A 112 3.74 -14.16 -0.59
C MET A 112 3.67 -15.59 -1.08
N ASP A 113 3.70 -16.55 -0.17
CA ASP A 113 3.46 -17.96 -0.41
C ASP A 113 2.09 -18.39 0.13
N PHE A 114 1.26 -18.94 -0.72
CA PHE A 114 -0.09 -19.39 -0.40
C PHE A 114 -0.18 -20.92 -0.51
N PRO A 115 -0.32 -21.67 0.60
CA PRO A 115 -0.65 -23.08 0.53
C PRO A 115 -2.06 -23.26 -0.05
N LEU A 116 -2.23 -24.12 -1.02
CA LEU A 116 -3.52 -24.36 -1.67
C LEU A 116 -4.18 -25.66 -1.15
N PRO A 117 -5.50 -25.65 -0.85
CA PRO A 117 -6.41 -24.51 -0.91
C PRO A 117 -6.15 -23.48 0.19
N CYS A 118 -6.33 -22.17 -0.12
CA CYS A 118 -6.14 -21.07 0.83
C CYS A 118 -7.48 -20.33 1.09
N PRO A 119 -8.42 -20.90 1.88
CA PRO A 119 -9.74 -20.28 2.09
C PRO A 119 -9.69 -18.92 2.78
N SER A 120 -8.66 -18.66 3.59
CA SER A 120 -8.47 -17.39 4.27
C SER A 120 -7.98 -16.28 3.32
N GLY A 121 -7.42 -16.64 2.16
CA GLY A 121 -6.72 -15.72 1.28
C GLY A 121 -5.42 -15.14 1.87
N CYS A 122 -4.98 -15.63 3.04
CA CYS A 122 -3.79 -15.15 3.74
C CYS A 122 -2.60 -16.04 3.41
N GLY A 123 -1.61 -15.48 2.71
CA GLY A 123 -0.33 -16.14 2.46
C GLY A 123 0.69 -15.81 3.57
N THR A 124 1.81 -16.51 3.51
CA THR A 124 2.98 -16.24 4.34
C THR A 124 3.91 -15.28 3.62
N PRO A 125 4.28 -14.12 4.21
CA PRO A 125 5.27 -13.23 3.61
C PRO A 125 6.61 -13.94 3.44
N LEU A 126 7.29 -13.66 2.32
CA LEU A 126 8.63 -14.16 2.03
C LEU A 126 9.64 -13.02 2.03
N THR A 127 10.81 -13.26 2.58
CA THR A 127 11.97 -12.42 2.34
C THR A 127 12.46 -12.57 0.88
N HIS A 128 13.36 -11.71 0.45
CA HIS A 128 13.98 -11.83 -0.87
C HIS A 128 14.77 -13.14 -1.00
N GLU A 129 15.53 -13.49 0.02
CA GLU A 129 16.35 -14.70 0.09
C GLU A 129 15.48 -15.96 0.05
N GLU A 130 14.38 -15.99 0.80
CA GLU A 130 13.43 -17.12 0.78
C GLU A 130 12.80 -17.31 -0.57
N LEU A 131 12.40 -16.23 -1.25
CA LEU A 131 11.88 -16.30 -2.62
C LEU A 131 12.90 -16.88 -3.60
N LEU A 132 14.16 -16.44 -3.53
CA LEU A 132 15.24 -16.96 -4.37
C LEU A 132 15.51 -18.44 -4.09
N ALA A 133 15.59 -18.83 -2.82
CA ALA A 133 15.79 -20.22 -2.40
C ALA A 133 14.64 -21.13 -2.86
N LEU A 134 13.40 -20.65 -2.77
CA LEU A 134 12.23 -21.39 -3.28
C LEU A 134 12.31 -21.59 -4.81
N ARG A 135 12.73 -20.58 -5.56
CA ARG A 135 12.86 -20.67 -7.01
C ARG A 135 13.99 -21.60 -7.43
N GLU A 136 15.09 -21.62 -6.69
CA GLU A 136 16.22 -22.52 -6.94
C GLU A 136 15.82 -23.99 -6.63
N LYS A 137 15.17 -24.19 -5.49
CA LYS A 137 14.72 -25.52 -5.05
C LYS A 137 13.61 -26.11 -5.92
N HIS A 138 12.73 -25.26 -6.44
CA HIS A 138 11.58 -25.64 -7.24
C HIS A 138 11.59 -24.92 -8.59
N PRO A 139 12.46 -25.34 -9.53
CA PRO A 139 12.54 -24.73 -10.86
C PRO A 139 11.22 -24.92 -11.59
N SER A 140 10.43 -23.88 -11.67
CA SER A 140 9.12 -23.86 -12.33
C SER A 140 9.01 -22.64 -13.23
N SER A 141 8.12 -22.71 -14.22
CA SER A 141 7.83 -21.57 -15.06
C SER A 141 7.21 -20.43 -14.26
N VAL A 142 7.68 -19.22 -14.52
CA VAL A 142 7.11 -18.01 -13.95
C VAL A 142 6.12 -17.41 -14.93
N TYR A 143 4.95 -17.09 -14.45
CA TYR A 143 3.87 -16.50 -15.22
C TYR A 143 3.58 -15.09 -14.73
N PHE A 144 2.98 -14.27 -15.58
CA PHE A 144 2.50 -12.94 -15.23
C PHE A 144 0.98 -12.91 -15.19
N SER A 145 0.43 -12.47 -14.07
CA SER A 145 -1.00 -12.20 -13.92
C SER A 145 -1.31 -10.77 -14.34
N ARG A 146 -2.10 -10.61 -15.39
CA ARG A 146 -2.58 -9.29 -15.83
C ARG A 146 -3.54 -8.65 -14.84
N GLU A 147 -4.30 -9.49 -14.12
CA GLU A 147 -5.26 -9.03 -13.12
C GLU A 147 -4.56 -8.46 -11.89
N LEU A 148 -3.58 -9.19 -11.36
CA LEU A 148 -2.83 -8.79 -10.17
C LEU A 148 -1.68 -7.83 -10.50
N MET A 149 -1.28 -7.73 -11.78
CA MET A 149 -0.08 -7.02 -12.23
C MET A 149 1.18 -7.49 -11.48
N ALA A 150 1.27 -8.80 -11.23
CA ALA A 150 2.33 -9.44 -10.46
C ALA A 150 2.73 -10.75 -11.12
N LYS A 151 3.93 -11.26 -10.80
CA LYS A 151 4.42 -12.56 -11.24
C LYS A 151 4.02 -13.64 -10.25
N TYR A 152 3.88 -14.87 -10.76
CA TYR A 152 3.62 -16.03 -9.92
C TYR A 152 4.25 -17.29 -10.49
N PHE A 153 4.46 -18.25 -9.60
CA PHE A 153 4.74 -19.64 -9.93
C PHE A 153 4.07 -20.57 -8.92
N THR A 154 4.00 -21.85 -9.25
CA THR A 154 3.49 -22.87 -8.34
C THR A 154 4.56 -23.92 -8.10
N TYR A 155 4.54 -24.54 -6.92
CA TYR A 155 5.37 -25.69 -6.60
C TYR A 155 4.59 -26.68 -5.71
N SER A 156 5.07 -27.92 -5.68
CA SER A 156 4.51 -28.96 -4.80
C SER A 156 5.46 -29.24 -3.65
N ALA A 157 4.92 -29.27 -2.45
CA ALA A 157 5.60 -29.70 -1.23
C ALA A 157 4.83 -30.84 -0.56
N GLY A 158 5.38 -31.46 0.49
CA GLY A 158 4.75 -32.61 1.15
C GLY A 158 3.33 -32.37 1.70
N ASN A 159 2.96 -31.10 1.90
CA ASN A 159 1.65 -30.65 2.39
C ASN A 159 0.69 -30.18 1.28
N GLY A 160 1.06 -30.28 0.00
CA GLY A 160 0.20 -29.89 -1.11
C GLY A 160 0.87 -28.99 -2.15
N THR A 161 0.02 -28.28 -2.89
CA THR A 161 0.47 -27.30 -3.89
C THR A 161 0.54 -25.92 -3.26
N HIS A 162 1.58 -25.18 -3.60
CA HIS A 162 1.79 -23.79 -3.19
C HIS A 162 1.71 -22.87 -4.40
N PHE A 163 1.18 -21.66 -4.19
CA PHE A 163 1.13 -20.58 -5.16
C PHE A 163 1.94 -19.41 -4.59
N VAL A 164 3.01 -19.05 -5.27
CA VAL A 164 3.87 -17.92 -4.87
C VAL A 164 3.59 -16.74 -5.76
N LEU A 165 3.16 -15.63 -5.16
CA LEU A 165 2.93 -14.35 -5.81
C LEU A 165 4.05 -13.38 -5.44
N PHE A 166 4.63 -12.71 -6.45
CA PHE A 166 5.72 -11.78 -6.18
C PHE A 166 5.84 -10.66 -7.20
N ASP A 167 6.41 -9.56 -6.75
CA ASP A 167 6.77 -8.41 -7.57
C ASP A 167 8.27 -8.33 -7.81
N ASP A 168 8.62 -7.86 -8.99
CA ASP A 168 9.95 -7.39 -9.35
C ASP A 168 9.89 -5.96 -9.90
N THR A 169 11.04 -5.45 -10.36
CA THR A 169 11.15 -4.10 -10.93
C THR A 169 10.14 -3.86 -12.06
N GLU A 170 9.95 -4.85 -12.93
CA GLU A 170 9.07 -4.67 -14.10
C GLU A 170 7.60 -4.66 -13.70
N THR A 171 7.17 -5.52 -12.77
CA THR A 171 5.76 -5.51 -12.29
C THR A 171 5.43 -4.22 -11.56
N LEU A 172 6.33 -3.70 -10.72
CA LEU A 172 6.15 -2.41 -10.07
C LEU A 172 6.03 -1.27 -11.09
N ARG A 173 6.87 -1.26 -12.13
CA ARG A 173 6.73 -0.29 -13.24
C ARG A 173 5.39 -0.40 -13.96
N GLN A 174 4.91 -1.62 -14.19
CA GLN A 174 3.60 -1.84 -14.84
C GLN A 174 2.44 -1.35 -13.97
N LYS A 175 2.48 -1.56 -12.65
CA LYS A 175 1.50 -1.00 -11.69
C LYS A 175 1.46 0.53 -11.78
N VAL A 176 2.62 1.18 -11.81
CA VAL A 176 2.70 2.65 -11.93
C VAL A 176 2.19 3.12 -13.30
N ARG A 177 2.59 2.46 -14.42
CA ARG A 177 2.09 2.80 -15.75
C ARG A 177 0.56 2.65 -15.86
N LEU A 178 0.00 1.60 -15.24
CA LEU A 178 -1.45 1.42 -15.16
C LEU A 178 -2.10 2.61 -14.46
N ALA A 179 -1.62 2.99 -13.28
CA ALA A 179 -2.16 4.10 -12.50
C ALA A 179 -2.05 5.44 -13.27
N GLN A 180 -0.90 5.69 -13.90
CA GLN A 180 -0.69 6.88 -14.73
C GLN A 180 -1.66 6.93 -15.92
N SER A 181 -1.91 5.79 -16.57
CA SER A 181 -2.89 5.71 -17.68
C SER A 181 -4.32 6.01 -17.24
N LEU A 182 -4.62 5.79 -15.96
CA LEU A 182 -5.90 6.10 -15.31
C LEU A 182 -5.93 7.51 -14.69
N GLY A 183 -4.83 8.28 -14.79
CA GLY A 183 -4.74 9.66 -14.31
C GLY A 183 -4.28 9.83 -12.86
N ILE A 184 -3.88 8.76 -12.15
CA ILE A 184 -3.24 8.84 -10.83
C ILE A 184 -1.77 9.20 -11.03
N ARG A 185 -1.28 10.23 -10.32
CA ARG A 185 0.05 10.81 -10.56
C ARG A 185 1.01 10.75 -9.38
N GLU A 186 0.56 10.27 -8.24
CA GLU A 186 1.36 10.18 -7.01
C GLU A 186 1.44 8.71 -6.58
N ALA A 187 2.62 8.30 -6.12
CA ALA A 187 2.84 6.98 -5.53
C ALA A 187 3.77 7.11 -4.32
N PHE A 188 3.50 6.30 -3.32
CA PHE A 188 4.36 6.07 -2.18
C PHE A 188 4.97 4.68 -2.29
N ILE A 189 6.18 4.52 -1.81
CA ILE A 189 6.87 3.24 -1.75
C ILE A 189 7.69 3.17 -0.47
N MET A 190 7.65 2.03 0.19
CA MET A 190 8.44 1.80 1.39
C MET A 190 9.89 1.50 1.00
N TYR A 191 10.81 2.40 1.32
CA TYR A 191 12.23 2.26 0.98
C TYR A 191 12.84 0.91 1.36
N PRO A 192 12.62 0.34 2.56
CA PRO A 192 13.19 -0.97 2.91
C PRO A 192 12.75 -2.12 2.00
N GLU A 193 11.57 -2.02 1.37
CA GLU A 193 11.05 -3.07 0.49
C GLU A 193 11.67 -3.06 -0.90
N VAL A 194 12.25 -1.95 -1.29
CA VAL A 194 12.73 -1.71 -2.67
C VAL A 194 14.17 -1.24 -2.74
N ALA A 195 14.88 -1.18 -1.62
CA ALA A 195 16.25 -0.66 -1.57
C ALA A 195 17.19 -1.39 -2.55
N ASP A 196 16.99 -2.69 -2.75
CA ASP A 196 17.74 -3.54 -3.67
C ASP A 196 17.48 -3.23 -5.15
N ILE A 197 16.28 -2.79 -5.51
CA ILE A 197 15.87 -2.53 -6.89
C ILE A 197 15.66 -1.03 -7.19
N LEU A 198 15.82 -0.18 -6.21
CA LEU A 198 15.58 1.26 -6.36
C LEU A 198 16.38 1.91 -7.51
N PRO A 199 17.65 1.55 -7.75
CA PRO A 199 18.38 2.07 -8.90
C PRO A 199 17.76 1.72 -10.25
N GLU A 200 17.15 0.52 -10.33
CA GLU A 200 16.49 0.03 -11.53
C GLU A 200 15.09 0.62 -11.73
N LEU A 201 14.39 0.96 -10.65
CA LEU A 201 13.06 1.55 -10.75
C LEU A 201 13.08 2.87 -11.55
N GLY A 202 14.17 3.62 -11.47
CA GLY A 202 14.34 4.86 -12.22
C GLY A 202 13.52 6.02 -11.67
N ARG A 203 13.48 7.13 -12.44
CA ARG A 203 12.54 8.23 -12.16
C ARG A 203 11.24 7.97 -12.92
N TRP A 204 10.14 8.02 -12.20
CA TRP A 204 8.78 7.91 -12.73
C TRP A 204 8.30 9.21 -13.36
#